data_52537f26fcfdbe7bc0bbca0ed235880b
#
_entry.id   52537f26fcfdbe7bc0bbca0ed235880b
#
_cell.length_a   1.000
_cell.length_b   1.000
_cell.length_c   1.000
_cell.angle_alpha   90.00
_cell.angle_beta   90.00
_cell.angle_gamma   90.00
#
_symmetry.space_group_name_H-M   'P 1'
#
loop_
_entity.id
_entity.type
_entity.pdbx_description
1 polymer ?
#
loop_
_entity_poly.entity_id
_entity_poly.type
_entity_poly.pdbx_seq_one_letter_code
_entity_poly.pdbx_strand_id
1 'polypeptide(L)'
;KVKGKVKIGSRYYFFDKNGIQRYGWKKIKNDYYFFRISTGTTGAYMLTSTTINGIALDASGRASKSGSNLRKLKLMTEANNIVEKISRPGMNKMQRLRASFDYVKKQYTYYCWREFRNTQDWEKDFAEDMFFRGGRGDCVSYAAAFAYLANAVGMKKVYVICSGGHGWAEIGGKVYDPDWALVSSVDSYFAMSYDLSGVNGRPMYRGNRLYVKKI
;
A
#
# COMPACT_ATOMS: atom_id res chain seq x y z
N LYS A 1 13.06 -14.01 24.11
CA LYS A 1 12.83 -12.97 23.11
C LYS A 1 11.49 -12.28 23.38
N VAL A 2 11.47 -10.96 23.36
CA VAL A 2 10.28 -10.12 23.52
C VAL A 2 9.36 -10.30 22.32
N LYS A 3 8.02 -10.38 22.55
CA LYS A 3 7.01 -10.59 21.50
C LYS A 3 5.76 -9.73 21.77
N GLY A 4 5.04 -9.36 20.71
CA GLY A 4 3.81 -8.57 20.80
C GLY A 4 4.03 -7.09 21.11
N LYS A 5 3.00 -6.46 21.69
CA LYS A 5 3.06 -5.05 22.11
C LYS A 5 3.70 -4.93 23.47
N VAL A 6 4.83 -4.27 23.57
CA VAL A 6 5.68 -4.16 24.76
C VAL A 6 6.00 -2.71 25.07
N LYS A 7 5.92 -2.33 26.35
CA LYS A 7 6.33 -1.02 26.85
C LYS A 7 7.84 -1.01 27.14
N ILE A 8 8.56 -0.07 26.56
CA ILE A 8 9.98 0.16 26.83
C ILE A 8 10.12 1.65 27.12
N GLY A 9 10.50 1.98 28.35
CA GLY A 9 10.44 3.35 28.84
C GLY A 9 9.00 3.88 28.81
N SER A 10 8.81 5.05 28.22
CA SER A 10 7.48 5.70 28.08
C SER A 10 6.72 5.26 26.82
N ARG A 11 7.29 4.41 25.94
CA ARG A 11 6.76 4.11 24.61
C ARG A 11 6.40 2.65 24.46
N TYR A 12 5.43 2.34 23.56
CA TYR A 12 5.09 0.99 23.17
C TYR A 12 5.69 0.67 21.81
N TYR A 13 6.17 -0.58 21.68
CA TYR A 13 6.76 -1.16 20.46
C TYR A 13 6.05 -2.48 20.14
N PHE A 14 6.14 -2.92 18.89
CA PHE A 14 5.64 -4.22 18.49
C PHE A 14 6.76 -5.10 17.97
N PHE A 15 6.84 -6.32 18.51
CA PHE A 15 7.78 -7.36 18.09
C PHE A 15 7.02 -8.56 17.55
N ASP A 16 7.45 -9.09 16.43
CA ASP A 16 6.85 -10.30 15.86
C ASP A 16 7.21 -11.57 16.67
N LYS A 17 6.75 -12.72 16.16
CA LYS A 17 7.03 -14.03 16.79
C LYS A 17 8.52 -14.37 16.92
N ASN A 18 9.36 -13.77 16.09
CA ASN A 18 10.82 -13.94 16.08
C ASN A 18 11.55 -12.91 16.94
N GLY A 19 10.83 -11.96 17.56
CA GLY A 19 11.38 -10.86 18.34
C GLY A 19 11.93 -9.72 17.49
N ILE A 20 11.54 -9.64 16.21
CA ILE A 20 11.94 -8.55 15.31
C ILE A 20 10.96 -7.40 15.48
N GLN A 21 11.47 -6.19 15.73
CA GLN A 21 10.65 -4.99 15.82
C GLN A 21 9.97 -4.70 14.47
N ARG A 22 8.67 -4.39 14.51
CA ARG A 22 7.84 -4.12 13.35
C ARG A 22 7.19 -2.74 13.44
N TYR A 23 6.81 -2.21 12.28
CA TYR A 23 6.20 -0.87 12.13
C TYR A 23 4.92 -0.94 11.28
N GLY A 24 4.29 0.22 11.05
CA GLY A 24 3.06 0.32 10.29
C GLY A 24 1.84 -0.16 11.07
N TRP A 25 0.78 -0.49 10.35
CA TRP A 25 -0.46 -0.99 10.92
C TRP A 25 -0.32 -2.42 11.42
N LYS A 26 -0.77 -2.67 12.65
CA LYS A 26 -0.80 -3.99 13.27
C LYS A 26 -2.13 -4.26 13.91
N LYS A 27 -2.70 -5.43 13.61
CA LYS A 27 -3.84 -5.99 14.36
C LYS A 27 -3.32 -6.73 15.59
N ILE A 28 -3.78 -6.32 16.77
CA ILE A 28 -3.42 -6.95 18.04
C ILE A 28 -4.73 -7.29 18.75
N LYS A 29 -5.05 -8.58 18.87
CA LYS A 29 -6.37 -9.07 19.25
C LYS A 29 -7.44 -8.52 18.31
N ASN A 30 -8.41 -7.77 18.83
CA ASN A 30 -9.51 -7.19 18.05
C ASN A 30 -9.28 -5.74 17.64
N ASP A 31 -8.15 -5.14 17.98
CA ASP A 31 -7.86 -3.73 17.74
C ASP A 31 -6.70 -3.53 16.77
N TYR A 32 -6.67 -2.37 16.14
CA TYR A 32 -5.62 -1.95 15.23
C TYR A 32 -4.84 -0.80 15.85
N TYR A 33 -3.51 -0.84 15.65
CA TYR A 33 -2.55 0.14 16.15
C TYR A 33 -1.59 0.52 15.04
N PHE A 34 -1.07 1.73 15.11
CA PHE A 34 -0.03 2.17 14.18
C PHE A 34 1.28 2.40 14.90
N PHE A 35 2.31 1.72 14.44
CA PHE A 35 3.69 1.91 14.87
C PHE A 35 4.43 2.75 13.83
N ARG A 36 5.04 3.84 14.24
CA ARG A 36 5.68 4.80 13.35
C ARG A 36 6.60 4.08 12.36
N ILE A 37 6.50 4.41 11.08
CA ILE A 37 7.42 3.91 10.05
C ILE A 37 8.74 4.68 10.21
N SER A 38 9.81 3.98 10.59
CA SER A 38 11.12 4.53 10.81
C SER A 38 12.18 3.61 10.23
N THR A 39 13.25 4.19 9.72
CA THR A 39 14.43 3.46 9.23
C THR A 39 15.42 3.12 10.34
N GLY A 40 15.24 3.68 11.54
CA GLY A 40 16.11 3.44 12.72
C GLY A 40 15.44 2.58 13.79
N THR A 41 16.21 1.91 14.61
CA THR A 41 15.75 0.98 15.65
C THR A 41 14.93 1.63 16.77
N THR A 42 15.12 2.92 17.02
CA THR A 42 14.45 3.65 18.13
C THR A 42 13.16 4.38 17.73
N GLY A 43 12.86 4.45 16.42
CA GLY A 43 11.80 5.30 15.90
C GLY A 43 10.43 4.64 15.72
N ALA A 44 10.33 3.32 15.77
CA ALA A 44 9.11 2.57 15.43
C ALA A 44 8.19 2.35 16.65
N TYR A 45 7.90 3.41 17.39
CA TYR A 45 6.99 3.36 18.53
C TYR A 45 5.53 3.59 18.13
N MET A 46 4.60 3.11 18.97
CA MET A 46 3.16 3.27 18.79
C MET A 46 2.75 4.74 18.84
N LEU A 47 1.94 5.18 17.90
CA LEU A 47 1.34 6.50 17.89
C LEU A 47 -0.01 6.48 18.61
N THR A 48 -0.34 7.60 19.26
CA THR A 48 -1.59 7.85 20.01
C THR A 48 -2.12 9.24 19.71
N SER A 49 -3.40 9.50 19.95
CA SER A 49 -4.03 10.83 19.87
C SER A 49 -3.68 11.58 18.57
N THR A 50 -3.76 10.88 17.44
CA THR A 50 -3.42 11.43 16.11
C THR A 50 -4.24 10.77 15.01
N THR A 51 -4.07 11.24 13.78
CA THR A 51 -4.74 10.67 12.59
C THR A 51 -3.70 10.17 11.61
N ILE A 52 -3.83 8.90 11.19
CA ILE A 52 -2.96 8.25 10.21
C ILE A 52 -3.81 7.69 9.07
N ASN A 53 -3.50 8.05 7.85
CA ASN A 53 -4.26 7.65 6.65
C ASN A 53 -5.77 7.99 6.74
N GLY A 54 -6.13 9.09 7.40
CA GLY A 54 -7.51 9.49 7.65
C GLY A 54 -8.22 8.70 8.76
N ILE A 55 -7.51 7.85 9.51
CA ILE A 55 -8.05 7.05 10.61
C ILE A 55 -7.56 7.61 11.94
N ALA A 56 -8.48 8.00 12.82
CA ALA A 56 -8.16 8.52 14.14
C ALA A 56 -7.65 7.41 15.08
N LEU A 57 -6.61 7.73 15.84
CA LEU A 57 -6.09 6.93 16.95
C LEU A 57 -6.47 7.62 18.27
N ASP A 58 -7.01 6.84 19.22
CA ASP A 58 -7.34 7.34 20.55
C ASP A 58 -6.09 7.50 21.45
N ALA A 59 -6.27 7.92 22.70
CA ALA A 59 -5.19 8.07 23.68
C ALA A 59 -4.48 6.75 24.02
N SER A 60 -5.13 5.61 23.82
CA SER A 60 -4.54 4.27 23.98
C SER A 60 -3.89 3.74 22.68
N GLY A 61 -3.93 4.50 21.60
CA GLY A 61 -3.42 4.16 20.27
C GLY A 61 -4.34 3.25 19.45
N ARG A 62 -5.59 2.99 19.91
CA ARG A 62 -6.54 2.18 19.15
C ARG A 62 -7.11 2.98 17.99
N ALA A 63 -7.17 2.36 16.83
CA ALA A 63 -7.74 2.95 15.64
C ALA A 63 -9.27 2.91 15.66
N SER A 64 -9.92 4.00 15.22
CA SER A 64 -11.35 4.04 14.96
C SER A 64 -11.74 3.04 13.88
N LYS A 65 -12.69 2.16 14.18
CA LYS A 65 -13.21 1.12 13.28
C LYS A 65 -14.56 1.51 12.65
N SER A 66 -14.99 2.76 12.80
CA SER A 66 -16.27 3.26 12.29
C SER A 66 -16.29 3.35 10.75
N GLY A 67 -17.47 3.21 10.17
CA GLY A 67 -17.69 3.35 8.72
C GLY A 67 -16.77 2.45 7.88
N SER A 68 -16.19 3.00 6.83
CA SER A 68 -15.28 2.27 5.93
C SER A 68 -13.87 2.06 6.50
N ASN A 69 -13.57 2.57 7.71
CA ASN A 69 -12.26 2.45 8.33
C ASN A 69 -11.83 1.00 8.54
N LEU A 70 -12.76 0.11 8.92
CA LEU A 70 -12.43 -1.29 9.15
C LEU A 70 -11.89 -1.98 7.88
N ARG A 71 -12.49 -1.70 6.71
CA ARG A 71 -11.99 -2.20 5.42
C ARG A 71 -10.59 -1.66 5.14
N LYS A 72 -10.41 -0.34 5.29
CA LYS A 72 -9.12 0.32 5.09
C LYS A 72 -8.05 -0.23 6.04
N LEU A 73 -8.36 -0.44 7.31
CA LEU A 73 -7.45 -1.03 8.30
C LEU A 73 -7.01 -2.46 7.92
N LYS A 74 -7.93 -3.29 7.42
CA LYS A 74 -7.58 -4.64 6.93
C LYS A 74 -6.60 -4.57 5.76
N LEU A 75 -6.87 -3.73 4.75
CA LEU A 75 -6.01 -3.54 3.58
C LEU A 75 -4.63 -2.99 3.97
N MET A 76 -4.58 -1.96 4.81
CA MET A 76 -3.33 -1.38 5.29
C MET A 76 -2.49 -2.36 6.11
N THR A 77 -3.15 -3.18 6.95
CA THR A 77 -2.47 -4.19 7.75
C THR A 77 -1.87 -5.28 6.86
N GLU A 78 -2.64 -5.77 5.88
CA GLU A 78 -2.14 -6.76 4.93
C GLU A 78 -1.00 -6.22 4.08
N ALA A 79 -1.12 -5.00 3.57
CA ALA A 79 -0.03 -4.34 2.86
C ALA A 79 1.25 -4.25 3.70
N ASN A 80 1.15 -3.93 5.00
CA ASN A 80 2.30 -3.94 5.91
C ASN A 80 2.89 -5.34 6.10
N ASN A 81 2.05 -6.38 6.21
CA ASN A 81 2.51 -7.77 6.33
C ASN A 81 3.27 -8.21 5.07
N ILE A 82 2.75 -7.87 3.88
CA ILE A 82 3.40 -8.16 2.61
C ILE A 82 4.75 -7.44 2.51
N VAL A 83 4.79 -6.13 2.79
CA VAL A 83 6.04 -5.35 2.74
C VAL A 83 7.08 -5.92 3.71
N GLU A 84 6.69 -6.33 4.91
CA GLU A 84 7.60 -6.98 5.85
C GLU A 84 8.14 -8.32 5.35
N LYS A 85 7.29 -9.11 4.69
CA LYS A 85 7.67 -10.42 4.12
C LYS A 85 8.68 -10.29 2.98
N ILE A 86 8.51 -9.30 2.11
CA ILE A 86 9.37 -9.10 0.93
C ILE A 86 10.60 -8.24 1.18
N SER A 87 10.63 -7.49 2.29
CA SER A 87 11.76 -6.64 2.65
C SER A 87 12.90 -7.45 3.28
N ARG A 88 14.13 -7.18 2.85
CA ARG A 88 15.34 -7.72 3.45
C ARG A 88 15.98 -6.69 4.40
N PRO A 89 16.73 -7.13 5.42
CA PRO A 89 17.53 -6.21 6.24
C PRO A 89 18.42 -5.31 5.36
N GLY A 90 18.52 -4.03 5.72
CA GLY A 90 19.34 -3.06 4.99
C GLY A 90 18.66 -2.39 3.78
N MET A 91 17.52 -2.89 3.31
CA MET A 91 16.80 -2.23 2.22
C MET A 91 16.39 -0.81 2.61
N ASN A 92 16.74 0.16 1.75
CA ASN A 92 16.21 1.51 1.84
C ASN A 92 14.76 1.57 1.34
N LYS A 93 14.15 2.74 1.43
CA LYS A 93 12.75 2.97 1.07
C LYS A 93 12.45 2.68 -0.41
N MET A 94 13.33 3.10 -1.32
CA MET A 94 13.15 2.87 -2.76
C MET A 94 13.32 1.39 -3.14
N GLN A 95 14.24 0.68 -2.50
CA GLN A 95 14.41 -0.76 -2.69
C GLN A 95 13.19 -1.55 -2.22
N ARG A 96 12.57 -1.15 -1.08
CA ARG A 96 11.30 -1.74 -0.63
C ARG A 96 10.15 -1.43 -1.58
N LEU A 97 10.09 -0.21 -2.11
CA LEU A 97 9.09 0.18 -3.10
C LEU A 97 9.23 -0.65 -4.38
N ARG A 98 10.49 -0.84 -4.85
CA ARG A 98 10.75 -1.70 -6.02
C ARG A 98 10.38 -3.16 -5.75
N ALA A 99 10.74 -3.70 -4.60
CA ALA A 99 10.34 -5.05 -4.21
C ALA A 99 8.81 -5.21 -4.15
N SER A 100 8.09 -4.16 -3.72
CA SER A 100 6.61 -4.14 -3.72
C SER A 100 6.03 -4.15 -5.13
N PHE A 101 6.63 -3.41 -6.06
CA PHE A 101 6.24 -3.39 -7.47
C PHE A 101 6.44 -4.77 -8.13
N ASP A 102 7.60 -5.36 -7.93
CA ASP A 102 7.93 -6.69 -8.44
C ASP A 102 7.08 -7.79 -7.81
N TYR A 103 6.70 -7.64 -6.53
CA TYR A 103 5.78 -8.54 -5.85
C TYR A 103 4.41 -8.54 -6.53
N VAL A 104 3.83 -7.35 -6.76
CA VAL A 104 2.52 -7.23 -7.42
C VAL A 104 2.54 -7.87 -8.79
N LYS A 105 3.58 -7.64 -9.58
CA LYS A 105 3.76 -8.25 -10.90
C LYS A 105 3.78 -9.79 -10.86
N LYS A 106 4.48 -10.36 -9.87
CA LYS A 106 4.74 -11.80 -9.82
C LYS A 106 3.68 -12.60 -9.07
N GLN A 107 3.04 -11.98 -8.08
CA GLN A 107 2.17 -12.69 -7.16
C GLN A 107 0.74 -12.81 -7.70
N TYR A 108 0.30 -11.88 -8.53
CA TYR A 108 -1.09 -11.76 -8.94
C TYR A 108 -1.27 -12.13 -10.42
N THR A 109 -2.52 -12.50 -10.75
CA THR A 109 -2.89 -12.89 -12.11
C THR A 109 -3.84 -11.86 -12.70
N TYR A 110 -3.55 -11.40 -13.91
CA TYR A 110 -4.47 -10.53 -14.65
C TYR A 110 -5.75 -11.28 -15.00
N TYR A 111 -6.87 -10.73 -14.58
CA TYR A 111 -8.20 -11.23 -14.90
C TYR A 111 -9.25 -10.15 -14.75
N CYS A 112 -9.81 -9.69 -15.87
CA CYS A 112 -10.83 -8.65 -15.91
C CYS A 112 -12.21 -9.25 -15.64
N TRP A 113 -12.63 -9.27 -14.37
CA TRP A 113 -13.94 -9.79 -13.96
C TRP A 113 -14.82 -8.72 -13.28
N ARG A 114 -14.22 -7.63 -12.84
CA ARG A 114 -14.91 -6.52 -12.18
C ARG A 114 -15.06 -5.35 -13.15
N GLU A 115 -16.31 -4.91 -13.31
CA GLU A 115 -16.58 -3.64 -13.97
C GLU A 115 -16.22 -2.47 -13.06
N PHE A 116 -15.57 -1.45 -13.60
CA PHE A 116 -15.28 -0.23 -12.85
C PHE A 116 -16.58 0.56 -12.61
N ARG A 117 -16.82 0.88 -11.33
CA ARG A 117 -17.90 1.79 -10.90
C ARG A 117 -17.31 2.82 -9.95
N ASN A 118 -17.56 4.11 -10.22
CA ASN A 118 -17.06 5.22 -9.41
C ASN A 118 -17.82 5.32 -8.07
N THR A 119 -17.69 4.31 -7.22
CA THR A 119 -18.23 4.30 -5.86
C THR A 119 -17.28 5.05 -4.91
N GLN A 120 -17.75 5.37 -3.69
CA GLN A 120 -16.91 6.04 -2.69
C GLN A 120 -15.63 5.25 -2.35
N ASP A 121 -15.70 3.92 -2.37
CA ASP A 121 -14.64 3.01 -1.89
C ASP A 121 -14.09 2.10 -3.00
N TRP A 122 -14.22 2.51 -4.28
CA TRP A 122 -13.83 1.67 -5.41
C TRP A 122 -12.39 1.15 -5.32
N GLU A 123 -11.45 1.98 -4.86
CA GLU A 123 -10.05 1.57 -4.72
C GLU A 123 -9.86 0.42 -3.71
N LYS A 124 -10.76 0.32 -2.72
CA LYS A 124 -10.75 -0.79 -1.74
C LYS A 124 -11.27 -2.07 -2.37
N ASP A 125 -12.31 -1.98 -3.21
CA ASP A 125 -12.85 -3.15 -3.90
C ASP A 125 -11.77 -3.82 -4.76
N PHE A 126 -11.04 -3.02 -5.55
CA PHE A 126 -9.97 -3.49 -6.41
C PHE A 126 -8.74 -4.00 -5.63
N ALA A 127 -8.37 -3.36 -4.52
CA ALA A 127 -7.30 -3.86 -3.66
C ALA A 127 -7.68 -5.18 -2.94
N GLU A 128 -8.95 -5.34 -2.53
CA GLU A 128 -9.43 -6.58 -1.92
C GLU A 128 -9.39 -7.77 -2.89
N ASP A 129 -9.61 -7.55 -4.18
CA ASP A 129 -9.49 -8.60 -5.21
C ASP A 129 -8.10 -9.23 -5.18
N MET A 130 -7.06 -8.42 -5.00
CA MET A 130 -5.67 -8.87 -4.93
C MET A 130 -5.32 -9.47 -3.56
N PHE A 131 -5.69 -8.82 -2.46
CA PHE A 131 -5.24 -9.21 -1.13
C PHE A 131 -6.06 -10.34 -0.51
N PHE A 132 -7.38 -10.41 -0.81
CA PHE A 132 -8.31 -11.26 -0.07
C PHE A 132 -9.20 -12.14 -0.94
N ARG A 133 -9.26 -11.90 -2.27
CA ARG A 133 -10.21 -12.59 -3.17
C ARG A 133 -9.50 -13.39 -4.27
N GLY A 134 -8.43 -14.07 -3.90
CA GLY A 134 -7.75 -15.01 -4.78
C GLY A 134 -6.63 -14.42 -5.64
N GLY A 135 -6.31 -13.13 -5.50
CA GLY A 135 -5.17 -12.52 -6.19
C GLY A 135 -5.36 -12.38 -7.71
N ARG A 136 -6.59 -12.14 -8.13
CA ARG A 136 -6.96 -11.95 -9.53
C ARG A 136 -7.64 -10.60 -9.71
N GLY A 137 -7.23 -9.83 -10.72
CA GLY A 137 -7.81 -8.53 -11.00
C GLY A 137 -7.25 -7.89 -12.25
N ASP A 138 -7.83 -6.77 -12.62
CA ASP A 138 -7.44 -5.98 -13.79
C ASP A 138 -6.37 -4.92 -13.46
N CYS A 139 -6.08 -4.04 -14.42
CA CYS A 139 -5.12 -2.94 -14.27
C CYS A 139 -5.39 -2.06 -13.03
N VAL A 140 -6.67 -1.80 -12.71
CA VAL A 140 -7.03 -1.00 -11.52
C VAL A 140 -6.72 -1.76 -10.23
N SER A 141 -6.92 -3.09 -10.21
CA SER A 141 -6.56 -3.96 -9.08
C SER A 141 -5.05 -4.00 -8.84
N TYR A 142 -4.25 -4.10 -9.91
CA TYR A 142 -2.79 -4.01 -9.84
C TYR A 142 -2.33 -2.65 -9.27
N ALA A 143 -2.91 -1.56 -9.78
CA ALA A 143 -2.64 -0.21 -9.31
C ALA A 143 -3.01 -0.03 -7.83
N ALA A 144 -4.20 -0.48 -7.42
CA ALA A 144 -4.68 -0.37 -6.05
C ALA A 144 -3.80 -1.18 -5.09
N ALA A 145 -3.51 -2.44 -5.39
CA ALA A 145 -2.63 -3.27 -4.56
C ALA A 145 -1.25 -2.61 -4.38
N PHE A 146 -0.63 -2.16 -5.47
CA PHE A 146 0.66 -1.49 -5.39
C PHE A 146 0.61 -0.19 -4.59
N ALA A 147 -0.44 0.63 -4.74
CA ALA A 147 -0.59 1.87 -3.98
C ALA A 147 -0.69 1.61 -2.46
N TYR A 148 -1.41 0.58 -2.03
CA TYR A 148 -1.45 0.17 -0.62
C TYR A 148 -0.06 -0.30 -0.13
N LEU A 149 0.69 -1.08 -0.92
CA LEU A 149 2.06 -1.48 -0.58
C LEU A 149 3.00 -0.27 -0.50
N ALA A 150 2.90 0.68 -1.43
CA ALA A 150 3.69 1.90 -1.42
C ALA A 150 3.42 2.76 -0.17
N ASN A 151 2.16 2.85 0.25
CA ASN A 151 1.80 3.50 1.51
C ASN A 151 2.42 2.77 2.71
N ALA A 152 2.40 1.45 2.74
CA ALA A 152 3.00 0.63 3.79
C ALA A 152 4.53 0.77 3.84
N VAL A 153 5.20 0.99 2.71
CA VAL A 153 6.62 1.38 2.65
C VAL A 153 6.85 2.76 3.27
N GLY A 154 5.81 3.58 3.42
CA GLY A 154 5.86 4.94 3.96
C GLY A 154 6.04 6.01 2.87
N MET A 155 5.69 5.72 1.62
CA MET A 155 5.64 6.73 0.57
C MET A 155 4.56 7.76 0.90
N LYS A 156 4.75 8.99 0.42
CA LYS A 156 3.80 10.09 0.56
C LYS A 156 3.17 10.41 -0.80
N LYS A 157 2.00 11.07 -0.78
CA LYS A 157 1.27 11.45 -2.01
C LYS A 157 1.07 10.23 -2.92
N VAL A 158 0.51 9.15 -2.35
CA VAL A 158 0.18 7.92 -3.05
C VAL A 158 -1.27 7.96 -3.49
N TYR A 159 -1.51 7.72 -4.77
CA TYR A 159 -2.84 7.72 -5.36
C TYR A 159 -3.05 6.47 -6.23
N VAL A 160 -4.28 5.99 -6.27
CA VAL A 160 -4.77 5.09 -7.30
C VAL A 160 -5.53 5.92 -8.31
N ILE A 161 -5.27 5.72 -9.58
CA ILE A 161 -5.87 6.46 -10.67
C ILE A 161 -6.54 5.49 -11.64
N CYS A 162 -7.72 5.85 -12.12
CA CYS A 162 -8.42 5.15 -13.19
C CYS A 162 -8.84 6.16 -14.26
N SER A 163 -8.60 5.82 -15.52
CA SER A 163 -9.01 6.61 -16.70
C SER A 163 -10.34 6.15 -17.31
N GLY A 164 -11.02 5.17 -16.67
CA GLY A 164 -12.16 4.49 -17.28
C GLY A 164 -11.79 3.27 -18.10
N GLY A 165 -10.65 3.28 -18.77
CA GLY A 165 -10.14 2.14 -19.56
C GLY A 165 -8.84 1.55 -19.05
N HIS A 166 -8.15 2.24 -18.13
CA HIS A 166 -6.87 1.79 -17.57
C HIS A 166 -6.66 2.33 -16.16
N GLY A 167 -5.84 1.63 -15.35
CA GLY A 167 -5.51 2.01 -13.98
C GLY A 167 -4.01 1.97 -13.68
N TRP A 168 -3.52 2.95 -12.90
CA TRP A 168 -2.12 3.01 -12.44
C TRP A 168 -2.02 3.63 -11.06
N ALA A 169 -0.88 3.45 -10.40
CA ALA A 169 -0.57 4.19 -9.18
C ALA A 169 0.27 5.43 -9.51
N GLU A 170 0.03 6.51 -8.77
CA GLU A 170 0.85 7.71 -8.82
C GLU A 170 1.48 7.95 -7.44
N ILE A 171 2.79 8.19 -7.41
CA ILE A 171 3.53 8.50 -6.20
C ILE A 171 4.43 9.70 -6.46
N GLY A 172 4.16 10.80 -5.75
CA GLY A 172 4.96 12.01 -5.91
C GLY A 172 5.00 12.56 -7.33
N GLY A 173 3.92 12.41 -8.09
CA GLY A 173 3.82 12.89 -9.49
C GLY A 173 4.52 11.99 -10.51
N LYS A 174 4.88 10.75 -10.16
CA LYS A 174 5.42 9.74 -11.07
C LYS A 174 4.43 8.59 -11.25
N VAL A 175 4.41 8.02 -12.45
CA VAL A 175 3.58 6.87 -12.81
C VAL A 175 4.27 5.57 -12.37
N TYR A 176 3.47 4.67 -11.81
CA TYR A 176 3.85 3.29 -11.50
C TYR A 176 2.75 2.38 -12.02
N ASP A 177 3.06 1.61 -13.03
CA ASP A 177 2.11 0.75 -13.70
C ASP A 177 2.60 -0.71 -13.73
N PRO A 178 2.30 -1.48 -12.67
CA PRO A 178 2.73 -2.87 -12.59
C PRO A 178 2.03 -3.78 -13.61
N ASP A 179 0.85 -3.40 -14.11
CA ASP A 179 0.12 -4.17 -15.12
C ASP A 179 0.83 -4.08 -16.48
N TRP A 180 1.07 -2.88 -17.01
CA TRP A 180 1.81 -2.73 -18.25
C TRP A 180 3.25 -3.24 -18.18
N ALA A 181 3.85 -3.19 -17.00
CA ALA A 181 5.17 -3.79 -16.78
C ALA A 181 5.17 -5.34 -16.87
N LEU A 182 4.01 -6.00 -16.93
CA LEU A 182 3.91 -7.45 -17.19
C LEU A 182 4.10 -7.79 -18.67
N VAL A 183 3.56 -6.95 -19.55
CA VAL A 183 3.53 -7.19 -20.99
C VAL A 183 4.66 -6.51 -21.74
N SER A 184 5.35 -5.58 -21.11
CA SER A 184 6.49 -4.86 -21.69
C SER A 184 7.82 -5.45 -21.25
N SER A 185 8.73 -5.65 -22.21
CA SER A 185 10.12 -6.02 -21.94
C SER A 185 10.95 -4.88 -21.33
N VAL A 186 10.42 -3.64 -21.38
CA VAL A 186 11.11 -2.44 -20.91
C VAL A 186 10.64 -2.09 -19.50
N ASP A 187 11.55 -2.01 -18.54
CA ASP A 187 11.27 -1.66 -17.14
C ASP A 187 11.04 -0.16 -16.92
N SER A 188 10.25 0.45 -17.80
CA SER A 188 9.99 1.89 -17.82
C SER A 188 8.70 2.32 -17.13
N TYR A 189 8.02 1.40 -16.45
CA TYR A 189 6.75 1.67 -15.76
C TYR A 189 6.91 1.83 -14.25
N PHE A 190 8.14 1.87 -13.75
CA PHE A 190 8.47 2.15 -12.37
C PHE A 190 9.05 3.56 -12.25
N ALA A 191 8.38 4.45 -11.53
CA ALA A 191 8.74 5.87 -11.35
C ALA A 191 8.82 6.65 -12.69
N MET A 192 7.98 6.29 -13.65
CA MET A 192 7.96 6.88 -14.99
C MET A 192 7.46 8.33 -14.96
N SER A 193 8.06 9.19 -15.78
CA SER A 193 7.54 10.55 -15.99
C SER A 193 6.26 10.54 -16.81
N TYR A 194 5.33 11.43 -16.50
CA TYR A 194 4.15 11.70 -17.34
C TYR A 194 4.52 12.23 -18.74
N ASP A 195 5.75 12.69 -18.96
CA ASP A 195 6.24 13.10 -20.29
C ASP A 195 6.35 11.92 -21.26
N LEU A 196 6.41 10.69 -20.75
CA LEU A 196 6.42 9.47 -21.55
C LEU A 196 5.01 8.92 -21.83
N SER A 197 3.96 9.64 -21.44
CA SER A 197 2.57 9.29 -21.73
C SER A 197 2.31 9.20 -23.23
N GLY A 198 1.81 8.07 -23.72
CA GLY A 198 1.55 7.81 -25.14
C GLY A 198 2.79 7.60 -26.00
N VAL A 199 3.99 7.73 -25.45
CA VAL A 199 5.24 7.58 -26.22
C VAL A 199 5.60 6.10 -26.36
N ASN A 200 5.97 5.67 -27.56
CA ASN A 200 6.38 4.29 -27.85
C ASN A 200 5.36 3.22 -27.40
N GLY A 201 4.06 3.44 -27.69
CA GLY A 201 2.99 2.51 -27.36
C GLY A 201 2.56 2.46 -25.89
N ARG A 202 3.09 3.37 -25.04
CA ARG A 202 2.64 3.47 -23.64
C ARG A 202 1.21 4.01 -23.57
N PRO A 203 0.45 3.63 -22.52
CA PRO A 203 -0.87 4.19 -22.29
C PRO A 203 -0.84 5.73 -22.15
N MET A 204 -1.96 6.34 -22.46
CA MET A 204 -2.17 7.79 -22.25
C MET A 204 -2.49 8.06 -20.79
N TYR A 205 -1.49 8.38 -19.99
CA TYR A 205 -1.65 8.73 -18.56
C TYR A 205 -1.97 10.21 -18.36
N ARG A 206 -1.26 11.10 -19.12
CA ARG A 206 -1.45 12.55 -19.06
C ARG A 206 -2.82 12.92 -19.59
N GLY A 207 -3.56 13.76 -18.86
CA GLY A 207 -4.93 14.15 -19.22
C GLY A 207 -6.01 13.13 -18.86
N ASN A 208 -5.64 11.92 -18.48
CA ASN A 208 -6.59 10.82 -18.21
C ASN A 208 -6.73 10.45 -16.71
N ARG A 209 -6.39 11.35 -15.80
CA ARG A 209 -6.61 11.19 -14.35
C ARG A 209 -8.08 11.46 -13.99
N LEU A 210 -9.01 10.62 -14.46
CA LEU A 210 -10.46 10.87 -14.32
C LEU A 210 -10.95 10.53 -12.90
N TYR A 211 -10.54 9.40 -12.36
CA TYR A 211 -10.94 8.95 -11.02
C TYR A 211 -9.67 8.78 -10.18
N VAL A 212 -9.61 9.48 -9.05
CA VAL A 212 -8.41 9.57 -8.22
C VAL A 212 -8.77 9.29 -6.75
N LYS A 213 -8.09 8.33 -6.14
CA LYS A 213 -8.20 8.03 -4.71
C LYS A 213 -6.84 8.11 -4.03
N LYS A 214 -6.79 8.87 -2.95
CA LYS A 214 -5.61 8.95 -2.08
C LYS A 214 -5.63 7.82 -1.05
N ILE A 215 -4.50 7.14 -0.91
CA ILE A 215 -4.29 6.07 0.08
C ILE A 215 -3.80 6.63 1.41
#